data_b2e81d1a200fda3c997f1a24f05ce615
#
_entry.id   b2e81d1a200fda3c997f1a24f05ce615
#
_cell.length_a   1.000
_cell.length_b   1.000
_cell.length_c   1.000
_cell.angle_alpha   90.00
_cell.angle_beta   90.00
_cell.angle_gamma   90.00
#
_symmetry.space_group_name_H-M   'P 1'
#
loop_
_entity.id
_entity.type
_entity.pdbx_description
1 polymer ?
#
loop_
_entity_poly.entity_id
_entity_poly.type
_entity_poly.pdbx_seq_one_letter_code
_entity_poly.pdbx_strand_id
1 'polypeptide(L)'
;PEVIIAINEYAKATGVREDVAFEKARHYAREIVPSFSATAYFSFGMRVAKWLSRFLYRLRVGQFDRAEYDAIDPDATIIFVMNHRSNMDYVLVTYLVSRAGALSYAVGEWARVWPLSAMIKMMGGYFIRRRSRSKPAARGLYRRVLARYVQMATTGGVTQAVFPEGGLSLNGAMSNPRLGILSYIIDDFDPNGRDVVFVPVALNYDRVLEDRFLIKADQSGVRRFRPPLRTVIGGVSGYLWARLRGKITTFGTANVSFGQPLSLRDFVQSHNGTTRAVGKELMSRIASVIPLLPVPMVCRAVLAGANTEVAIAAHIQKDLRLLPATVVAPRRTPEQMTTAGLANLRRRRIVTTGDVIAITDGERPVLAYYANSIAHHFGASAAR
;
A
#
# COMPACT_ATOMS: atom_id res chain seq x y z
N PRO A 1 -7.40 -24.29 20.18
CA PRO A 1 -8.22 -25.39 19.66
C PRO A 1 -8.15 -25.50 18.13
N GLU A 2 -8.41 -24.45 17.34
CA GLU A 2 -8.50 -24.51 15.88
C GLU A 2 -7.22 -24.97 15.17
N VAL A 3 -6.05 -24.57 15.66
CA VAL A 3 -4.76 -25.01 15.08
C VAL A 3 -4.56 -26.50 15.33
N ILE A 4 -5.00 -27.03 16.47
CA ILE A 4 -4.93 -28.48 16.78
C ILE A 4 -5.83 -29.25 15.83
N ILE A 5 -7.05 -28.79 15.60
CA ILE A 5 -7.96 -29.39 14.61
C ILE A 5 -7.30 -29.41 13.22
N ALA A 6 -6.70 -28.30 12.79
CA ALA A 6 -6.03 -28.21 11.50
C ALA A 6 -4.79 -29.12 11.40
N ILE A 7 -4.09 -29.38 12.51
CA ILE A 7 -2.98 -30.34 12.58
C ILE A 7 -3.51 -31.75 12.34
N ASN A 8 -4.58 -32.13 13.02
CA ASN A 8 -5.21 -33.44 12.87
C ASN A 8 -5.79 -33.66 11.47
N GLU A 9 -6.44 -32.65 10.90
CA GLU A 9 -6.93 -32.67 9.51
C GLU A 9 -5.76 -32.84 8.52
N TYR A 10 -4.64 -32.15 8.75
CA TYR A 10 -3.45 -32.26 7.92
C TYR A 10 -2.84 -33.65 8.02
N ALA A 11 -2.70 -34.19 9.23
CA ALA A 11 -2.18 -35.55 9.48
C ALA A 11 -3.03 -36.61 8.74
N LYS A 12 -4.36 -36.57 8.91
CA LYS A 12 -5.30 -37.46 8.21
C LYS A 12 -5.22 -37.34 6.68
N ALA A 13 -5.21 -36.11 6.16
CA ALA A 13 -5.20 -35.85 4.71
C ALA A 13 -3.89 -36.22 4.02
N THR A 14 -2.79 -36.30 4.75
CA THR A 14 -1.46 -36.59 4.19
C THR A 14 -0.89 -37.94 4.60
N GLY A 15 -1.53 -38.64 5.55
CA GLY A 15 -1.07 -39.92 6.08
C GLY A 15 0.19 -39.80 6.95
N VAL A 16 0.54 -38.58 7.41
CA VAL A 16 1.71 -38.39 8.29
C VAL A 16 1.30 -38.50 9.77
N ARG A 17 2.26 -38.85 10.62
CA ARG A 17 2.03 -38.90 12.08
C ARG A 17 1.73 -37.52 12.63
N GLU A 18 1.00 -37.46 13.74
CA GLU A 18 0.60 -36.21 14.38
C GLU A 18 1.79 -35.35 14.83
N ASP A 19 2.86 -35.96 15.32
CA ASP A 19 4.08 -35.24 15.69
C ASP A 19 4.75 -34.54 14.51
N VAL A 20 4.77 -35.18 13.34
CA VAL A 20 5.28 -34.57 12.09
C VAL A 20 4.37 -33.40 11.63
N ALA A 21 3.04 -33.58 11.77
CA ALA A 21 2.08 -32.54 11.46
C ALA A 21 2.21 -31.33 12.41
N PHE A 22 2.45 -31.59 13.70
CA PHE A 22 2.71 -30.58 14.72
C PHE A 22 4.01 -29.79 14.42
N GLU A 23 5.11 -30.46 14.12
CA GLU A 23 6.36 -29.80 13.75
C GLU A 23 6.20 -28.97 12.46
N LYS A 24 5.34 -29.40 11.55
CA LYS A 24 5.00 -28.61 10.36
C LYS A 24 4.27 -27.32 10.72
N ALA A 25 3.29 -27.38 11.62
CA ALA A 25 2.61 -26.20 12.14
C ALA A 25 3.56 -25.26 12.89
N ARG A 26 4.45 -25.82 13.71
CA ARG A 26 5.50 -25.08 14.43
C ARG A 26 6.48 -24.39 13.48
N HIS A 27 6.86 -25.06 12.41
CA HIS A 27 7.67 -24.45 11.35
C HIS A 27 6.94 -23.25 10.70
N TYR A 28 5.64 -23.39 10.41
CA TYR A 28 4.84 -22.27 9.89
C TYR A 28 4.73 -21.13 10.89
N ALA A 29 4.53 -21.41 12.17
CA ALA A 29 4.50 -20.39 13.21
C ALA A 29 5.83 -19.62 13.29
N ARG A 30 6.98 -20.31 13.29
CA ARG A 30 8.31 -19.68 13.26
C ARG A 30 8.56 -18.85 11.98
N GLU A 31 7.93 -19.24 10.87
CA GLU A 31 8.01 -18.49 9.63
C GLU A 31 7.18 -17.19 9.69
N ILE A 32 5.96 -17.28 10.25
CA ILE A 32 5.00 -16.18 10.31
C ILE A 32 5.35 -15.19 11.41
N VAL A 33 5.59 -15.64 12.63
CA VAL A 33 5.83 -14.76 13.79
C VAL A 33 7.09 -13.91 13.56
N PRO A 34 6.99 -12.56 13.65
CA PRO A 34 8.15 -11.69 13.57
C PRO A 34 9.11 -11.92 14.74
N SER A 35 10.39 -11.77 14.51
CA SER A 35 11.41 -11.63 15.56
C SER A 35 11.65 -10.14 15.82
N PHE A 36 10.63 -9.47 16.37
CA PHE A 36 10.66 -8.02 16.59
C PHE A 36 11.76 -7.63 17.57
N SER A 37 12.52 -6.60 17.20
CA SER A 37 13.53 -5.97 18.06
C SER A 37 13.23 -4.47 18.14
N ALA A 38 12.83 -3.99 19.32
CA ALA A 38 12.56 -2.57 19.54
C ALA A 38 13.78 -1.70 19.20
N THR A 39 14.98 -2.12 19.61
CA THR A 39 16.22 -1.41 19.28
C THR A 39 16.46 -1.35 17.77
N ALA A 40 16.35 -2.47 17.04
CA ALA A 40 16.51 -2.48 15.59
C ALA A 40 15.46 -1.61 14.90
N TYR A 41 14.19 -1.67 15.36
CA TYR A 41 13.09 -0.89 14.81
C TYR A 41 13.28 0.62 15.02
N PHE A 42 13.42 1.07 16.28
CA PHE A 42 13.42 2.49 16.60
C PHE A 42 14.78 3.17 16.35
N SER A 43 15.91 2.46 16.52
CA SER A 43 17.23 3.06 16.33
C SER A 43 17.69 3.04 14.87
N PHE A 44 17.59 1.90 14.19
CA PHE A 44 18.10 1.72 12.84
C PHE A 44 17.00 1.84 11.78
N GLY A 45 15.94 1.05 11.89
CA GLY A 45 14.88 0.96 10.87
C GLY A 45 14.24 2.31 10.60
N MET A 46 13.90 3.04 11.66
CA MET A 46 13.30 4.38 11.58
C MET A 46 14.22 5.40 10.92
N ARG A 47 15.52 5.41 11.24
CA ARG A 47 16.48 6.32 10.63
C ARG A 47 16.64 6.04 9.15
N VAL A 48 16.73 4.76 8.78
CA VAL A 48 16.82 4.33 7.38
C VAL A 48 15.53 4.68 6.64
N ALA A 49 14.36 4.39 7.21
CA ALA A 49 13.07 4.73 6.61
C ALA A 49 12.92 6.24 6.37
N LYS A 50 13.27 7.06 7.37
CA LYS A 50 13.27 8.53 7.27
C LYS A 50 14.23 9.01 6.19
N TRP A 51 15.47 8.52 6.20
CA TRP A 51 16.48 8.90 5.23
C TRP A 51 16.06 8.52 3.82
N LEU A 52 15.66 7.26 3.60
CA LEU A 52 15.27 6.74 2.29
C LEU A 52 14.05 7.48 1.73
N SER A 53 13.05 7.70 2.57
CA SER A 53 11.84 8.43 2.19
C SER A 53 12.16 9.86 1.73
N ARG A 54 12.96 10.59 2.49
CA ARG A 54 13.36 11.97 2.16
C ARG A 54 14.38 12.04 1.01
N PHE A 55 15.18 11.00 0.87
CA PHE A 55 16.13 10.90 -0.22
C PHE A 55 15.44 10.73 -1.57
N LEU A 56 14.37 9.91 -1.62
CA LEU A 56 13.66 9.61 -2.86
C LEU A 56 12.54 10.61 -3.17
N TYR A 57 11.82 11.09 -2.15
CA TYR A 57 10.61 11.87 -2.32
C TYR A 57 10.58 13.15 -1.50
N ARG A 58 9.84 14.14 -1.98
CA ARG A 58 9.32 15.21 -1.14
C ARG A 58 8.08 14.69 -0.42
N LEU A 59 8.26 14.28 0.84
CA LEU A 59 7.15 13.79 1.64
C LEU A 59 6.20 14.92 2.01
N ARG A 60 4.92 14.66 1.85
CA ARG A 60 3.84 15.51 2.34
C ARG A 60 2.82 14.69 3.09
N VAL A 61 2.36 15.21 4.20
CA VAL A 61 1.15 14.72 4.87
C VAL A 61 0.02 15.58 4.32
N GLY A 62 -0.97 14.92 3.73
CA GLY A 62 -2.18 15.55 3.20
C GLY A 62 -3.20 15.81 4.31
N GLN A 63 -4.35 15.17 4.21
CA GLN A 63 -5.37 15.21 5.23
C GLN A 63 -4.90 14.41 6.46
N PHE A 64 -5.02 15.01 7.63
CA PHE A 64 -4.83 14.36 8.92
C PHE A 64 -5.60 15.15 9.98
N ASP A 65 -6.68 14.58 10.47
CA ASP A 65 -7.40 15.13 11.60
C ASP A 65 -6.80 14.56 12.90
N ARG A 66 -6.04 15.42 13.59
CA ARG A 66 -5.37 15.03 14.81
C ARG A 66 -6.37 14.77 15.96
N ALA A 67 -7.45 15.54 15.99
CA ALA A 67 -8.45 15.43 17.07
C ALA A 67 -9.17 14.07 16.99
N GLU A 68 -9.57 13.64 15.78
CA GLU A 68 -10.17 12.33 15.56
C GLU A 68 -9.22 11.17 15.90
N TYR A 69 -7.91 11.36 15.63
CA TYR A 69 -6.91 10.34 15.95
C TYR A 69 -6.62 10.28 17.46
N ASP A 70 -6.49 11.43 18.11
CA ASP A 70 -6.23 11.53 19.55
C ASP A 70 -7.47 11.09 20.38
N ALA A 71 -8.66 11.07 19.80
CA ALA A 71 -9.90 10.57 20.40
C ALA A 71 -10.05 9.03 20.36
N ILE A 72 -9.15 8.32 19.66
CA ILE A 72 -9.17 6.85 19.64
C ILE A 72 -8.88 6.35 21.05
N ASP A 73 -9.71 5.40 21.54
CA ASP A 73 -9.50 4.74 22.82
C ASP A 73 -8.06 4.17 22.88
N PRO A 74 -7.25 4.59 23.89
CA PRO A 74 -5.88 4.10 24.05
C PRO A 74 -5.78 2.57 24.18
N ASP A 75 -6.84 1.93 24.65
CA ASP A 75 -6.90 0.47 24.77
C ASP A 75 -7.30 -0.21 23.47
N ALA A 76 -7.79 0.51 22.47
CA ALA A 76 -8.14 -0.09 21.18
C ALA A 76 -6.91 -0.61 20.42
N THR A 77 -7.12 -1.65 19.60
CA THR A 77 -6.11 -2.11 18.66
C THR A 77 -6.19 -1.31 17.37
N ILE A 78 -5.13 -0.56 17.06
CA ILE A 78 -5.08 0.26 15.86
C ILE A 78 -4.60 -0.57 14.67
N ILE A 79 -5.38 -0.54 13.58
CA ILE A 79 -5.04 -1.20 12.32
C ILE A 79 -5.06 -0.17 11.18
N PHE A 80 -3.88 0.18 10.66
CA PHE A 80 -3.76 1.02 9.48
C PHE A 80 -4.14 0.24 8.23
N VAL A 81 -5.16 0.69 7.52
CA VAL A 81 -5.64 0.05 6.29
C VAL A 81 -5.37 0.97 5.11
N MET A 82 -4.61 0.50 4.12
CA MET A 82 -4.08 1.38 3.09
C MET A 82 -4.11 0.79 1.69
N ASN A 83 -4.21 1.66 0.68
CA ASN A 83 -4.01 1.28 -0.71
C ASN A 83 -2.53 0.93 -0.97
N HIS A 84 -2.24 0.15 -2.00
CA HIS A 84 -0.90 -0.37 -2.26
C HIS A 84 -0.37 0.03 -3.63
N ARG A 85 0.48 1.06 -3.67
CA ARG A 85 1.03 1.67 -4.87
C ARG A 85 2.46 1.25 -5.18
N SER A 86 3.28 1.13 -4.13
CA SER A 86 4.72 0.89 -4.24
C SER A 86 5.23 0.06 -3.06
N ASN A 87 6.34 -0.64 -3.23
CA ASN A 87 7.05 -1.23 -2.09
C ASN A 87 7.55 -0.17 -1.11
N MET A 88 7.62 1.10 -1.53
CA MET A 88 7.92 2.23 -0.64
C MET A 88 6.81 2.55 0.36
N ASP A 89 5.58 2.05 0.15
CA ASP A 89 4.46 2.30 1.06
C ASP A 89 4.78 1.85 2.48
N TYR A 90 5.40 0.67 2.64
CA TYR A 90 5.85 0.17 3.94
C TYR A 90 6.83 1.13 4.63
N VAL A 91 7.79 1.65 3.86
CA VAL A 91 8.83 2.54 4.37
C VAL A 91 8.23 3.88 4.80
N LEU A 92 7.34 4.43 3.97
CA LEU A 92 6.68 5.71 4.25
C LEU A 92 5.78 5.63 5.47
N VAL A 93 4.94 4.60 5.55
CA VAL A 93 4.00 4.44 6.65
C VAL A 93 4.75 4.13 7.95
N THR A 94 5.74 3.23 7.92
CA THR A 94 6.61 2.98 9.08
C THR A 94 7.21 4.28 9.62
N TYR A 95 7.71 5.15 8.74
CA TYR A 95 8.29 6.44 9.15
C TYR A 95 7.24 7.39 9.74
N LEU A 96 6.06 7.50 9.12
CA LEU A 96 5.03 8.47 9.53
C LEU A 96 4.28 8.04 10.79
N VAL A 97 4.02 6.73 10.94
CA VAL A 97 3.23 6.17 12.04
C VAL A 97 4.09 5.77 13.25
N SER A 98 5.39 5.87 13.14
CA SER A 98 6.36 5.49 14.18
C SER A 98 6.14 6.12 15.57
N ARG A 99 5.44 7.24 15.64
CA ARG A 99 5.05 7.87 16.92
C ARG A 99 3.89 7.15 17.61
N ALA A 100 3.10 6.39 16.85
CA ALA A 100 1.98 5.60 17.36
C ALA A 100 2.39 4.20 17.85
N GLY A 101 3.64 3.80 17.62
CA GLY A 101 4.16 2.49 18.05
C GLY A 101 4.86 1.71 16.94
N ALA A 102 5.25 0.48 17.27
CA ALA A 102 5.84 -0.44 16.31
C ALA A 102 4.76 -1.11 15.47
N LEU A 103 4.93 -1.08 14.14
CA LEU A 103 3.99 -1.67 13.18
C LEU A 103 4.31 -3.13 12.90
N SER A 104 3.30 -3.99 13.02
CA SER A 104 3.32 -5.33 12.43
C SER A 104 2.65 -5.30 11.05
N TYR A 105 3.30 -5.84 10.02
CA TYR A 105 2.79 -5.78 8.65
C TYR A 105 3.12 -7.02 7.82
N ALA A 106 2.22 -7.33 6.91
CA ALA A 106 2.32 -8.46 6.02
C ALA A 106 3.20 -8.16 4.80
N VAL A 107 4.22 -8.97 4.54
CA VAL A 107 5.15 -8.83 3.41
C VAL A 107 5.02 -10.03 2.47
N GLY A 108 5.09 -9.76 1.17
CA GLY A 108 5.07 -10.82 0.15
C GLY A 108 6.37 -11.63 0.10
N GLU A 109 6.30 -12.80 -0.54
CA GLU A 109 7.43 -13.76 -0.65
C GLU A 109 8.68 -13.19 -1.36
N TRP A 110 8.55 -12.09 -2.11
CA TRP A 110 9.66 -11.47 -2.83
C TRP A 110 10.79 -10.98 -1.91
N ALA A 111 10.45 -10.62 -0.68
CA ALA A 111 11.40 -10.10 0.31
C ALA A 111 12.05 -11.20 1.18
N ARG A 112 11.84 -12.48 0.85
CA ARG A 112 12.40 -13.63 1.59
C ARG A 112 13.86 -13.94 1.20
N VAL A 113 14.65 -12.92 0.92
CA VAL A 113 16.06 -13.04 0.59
C VAL A 113 16.90 -12.55 1.78
N TRP A 114 17.85 -13.36 2.23
CA TRP A 114 18.79 -12.94 3.26
C TRP A 114 19.76 -11.88 2.70
N PRO A 115 20.13 -10.80 3.43
CA PRO A 115 19.76 -10.46 4.81
C PRO A 115 18.44 -9.67 4.95
N LEU A 116 17.77 -9.29 3.86
CA LEU A 116 16.56 -8.47 3.83
C LEU A 116 15.42 -9.09 4.66
N SER A 117 15.25 -10.40 4.56
CA SER A 117 14.22 -11.12 5.33
C SER A 117 14.42 -11.03 6.84
N ALA A 118 15.66 -11.13 7.32
CA ALA A 118 15.98 -10.98 8.73
C ALA A 118 15.69 -9.55 9.22
N MET A 119 16.09 -8.55 8.45
CA MET A 119 15.82 -7.14 8.75
C MET A 119 14.32 -6.84 8.82
N ILE A 120 13.53 -7.32 7.86
CA ILE A 120 12.08 -7.14 7.83
C ILE A 120 11.43 -7.78 9.06
N LYS A 121 11.83 -8.98 9.46
CA LYS A 121 11.34 -9.65 10.69
C LYS A 121 11.67 -8.87 11.95
N MET A 122 12.87 -8.32 12.05
CA MET A 122 13.27 -7.47 13.19
C MET A 122 12.45 -6.16 13.23
N MET A 123 11.94 -5.72 12.09
CA MET A 123 11.10 -4.53 11.96
C MET A 123 9.58 -4.84 12.09
N GLY A 124 9.20 -6.00 12.61
CA GLY A 124 7.79 -6.37 12.79
C GLY A 124 7.08 -6.94 11.56
N GLY A 125 7.79 -7.10 10.46
CA GLY A 125 7.22 -7.69 9.24
C GLY A 125 7.07 -9.20 9.32
N TYR A 126 5.95 -9.73 8.86
CA TYR A 126 5.71 -11.17 8.71
C TYR A 126 5.43 -11.54 7.26
N PHE A 127 5.85 -12.76 6.88
CA PHE A 127 5.75 -13.18 5.48
C PHE A 127 4.49 -13.97 5.22
N ILE A 128 3.76 -13.59 4.15
CA ILE A 128 2.57 -14.32 3.68
C ILE A 128 2.90 -15.09 2.42
N ARG A 129 2.53 -16.38 2.40
CA ARG A 129 2.56 -17.23 1.20
C ARG A 129 1.32 -16.97 0.36
N ARG A 130 1.44 -16.16 -0.70
CA ARG A 130 0.32 -15.84 -1.61
C ARG A 130 0.05 -16.93 -2.64
N ARG A 131 1.09 -17.63 -3.11
CA ARG A 131 1.03 -18.70 -4.12
C ARG A 131 1.84 -19.89 -3.62
N SER A 132 1.27 -20.69 -2.76
CA SER A 132 1.89 -21.95 -2.40
C SER A 132 1.62 -22.99 -3.49
N ARG A 133 2.69 -23.59 -4.05
CA ARG A 133 2.61 -24.83 -4.83
C ARG A 133 2.34 -26.03 -3.92
N SER A 134 2.14 -25.80 -2.63
CA SER A 134 1.88 -26.82 -1.63
C SER A 134 0.52 -27.47 -1.86
N LYS A 135 0.42 -28.74 -1.48
CA LYS A 135 -0.83 -29.52 -1.47
C LYS A 135 -1.95 -28.77 -0.70
N PRO A 136 -3.24 -28.96 -1.04
CA PRO A 136 -4.35 -28.27 -0.40
C PRO A 136 -4.34 -28.35 1.13
N ALA A 137 -4.05 -29.54 1.71
CA ALA A 137 -3.95 -29.73 3.15
C ALA A 137 -2.88 -28.85 3.81
N ALA A 138 -1.69 -28.74 3.21
CA ALA A 138 -0.63 -27.88 3.72
C ALA A 138 -0.98 -26.38 3.64
N ARG A 139 -1.77 -25.98 2.66
CA ARG A 139 -2.31 -24.60 2.56
C ARG A 139 -3.36 -24.34 3.63
N GLY A 140 -4.21 -25.33 3.93
CA GLY A 140 -5.21 -25.23 5.01
C GLY A 140 -4.52 -25.01 6.36
N LEU A 141 -3.58 -25.87 6.72
CA LEU A 141 -2.80 -25.74 7.95
C LEU A 141 -2.10 -24.38 8.05
N TYR A 142 -1.43 -23.93 6.98
CA TYR A 142 -0.76 -22.63 6.96
C TYR A 142 -1.72 -21.47 7.21
N ARG A 143 -2.91 -21.48 6.58
CA ARG A 143 -3.93 -20.44 6.77
C ARG A 143 -4.45 -20.39 8.21
N ARG A 144 -4.67 -21.53 8.85
CA ARG A 144 -5.10 -21.59 10.25
C ARG A 144 -4.05 -21.04 11.21
N VAL A 145 -2.77 -21.38 10.98
CA VAL A 145 -1.66 -20.83 11.78
C VAL A 145 -1.56 -19.31 11.60
N LEU A 146 -1.71 -18.81 10.35
CA LEU A 146 -1.71 -17.38 10.06
C LEU A 146 -2.90 -16.66 10.69
N ALA A 147 -4.11 -17.22 10.57
CA ALA A 147 -5.31 -16.67 11.17
C ALA A 147 -5.12 -16.51 12.69
N ARG A 148 -4.67 -17.57 13.36
CA ARG A 148 -4.42 -17.54 14.80
C ARG A 148 -3.39 -16.51 15.21
N TYR A 149 -2.31 -16.34 14.44
CA TYR A 149 -1.33 -15.29 14.70
C TYR A 149 -1.96 -13.88 14.60
N VAL A 150 -2.72 -13.62 13.52
CA VAL A 150 -3.39 -12.31 13.33
C VAL A 150 -4.38 -12.03 14.46
N GLN A 151 -5.20 -13.01 14.85
CA GLN A 151 -6.13 -12.90 15.98
C GLN A 151 -5.40 -12.57 17.28
N MET A 152 -4.35 -13.33 17.63
CA MET A 152 -3.57 -13.07 18.85
C MET A 152 -2.89 -11.69 18.83
N ALA A 153 -2.39 -11.25 17.70
CA ALA A 153 -1.82 -9.92 17.56
C ALA A 153 -2.90 -8.82 17.74
N THR A 154 -4.10 -9.05 17.19
CA THR A 154 -5.22 -8.12 17.31
C THR A 154 -5.73 -8.04 18.74
N THR A 155 -6.01 -9.16 19.39
CA THR A 155 -6.47 -9.18 20.80
C THR A 155 -5.40 -8.69 21.78
N GLY A 156 -4.13 -8.89 21.43
CA GLY A 156 -2.98 -8.40 22.21
C GLY A 156 -2.66 -6.92 22.02
N GLY A 157 -3.44 -6.15 21.25
CA GLY A 157 -3.24 -4.71 21.07
C GLY A 157 -2.07 -4.35 20.15
N VAL A 158 -1.57 -5.29 19.34
CA VAL A 158 -0.46 -5.02 18.42
C VAL A 158 -0.94 -4.16 17.26
N THR A 159 -0.35 -2.97 17.11
CA THR A 159 -0.63 -2.10 15.96
C THR A 159 -0.22 -2.78 14.65
N GLN A 160 -1.13 -2.85 13.70
CA GLN A 160 -0.94 -3.56 12.43
C GLN A 160 -1.12 -2.64 11.22
N ALA A 161 -0.53 -3.05 10.09
CA ALA A 161 -0.75 -2.43 8.79
C ALA A 161 -1.21 -3.46 7.75
N VAL A 162 -2.32 -3.19 7.10
CA VAL A 162 -2.97 -4.11 6.15
C VAL A 162 -3.20 -3.41 4.81
N PHE A 163 -2.89 -4.12 3.72
CA PHE A 163 -3.20 -3.70 2.36
C PHE A 163 -4.34 -4.56 1.82
N PRO A 164 -5.59 -4.10 1.89
CA PRO A 164 -6.75 -4.90 1.50
C PRO A 164 -6.74 -5.26 0.01
N GLU A 165 -6.10 -4.48 -0.85
CA GLU A 165 -5.93 -4.83 -2.27
C GLU A 165 -5.13 -6.13 -2.48
N GLY A 166 -4.40 -6.58 -1.46
CA GLY A 166 -3.65 -7.85 -1.49
C GLY A 166 -2.47 -7.87 -2.47
N GLY A 167 -2.05 -6.74 -3.00
CA GLY A 167 -0.88 -6.58 -3.87
C GLY A 167 -0.82 -5.20 -4.48
N LEU A 168 0.33 -4.89 -5.11
CA LEU A 168 0.52 -3.63 -5.82
C LEU A 168 -0.51 -3.48 -6.94
N SER A 169 -1.04 -2.26 -7.10
CA SER A 169 -1.87 -1.91 -8.24
C SER A 169 -1.05 -1.97 -9.53
N LEU A 170 -1.50 -2.74 -10.51
CA LEU A 170 -0.78 -2.93 -11.77
C LEU A 170 -1.07 -1.83 -12.79
N ASN A 171 -2.31 -1.34 -12.80
CA ASN A 171 -2.78 -0.30 -13.74
C ASN A 171 -2.96 1.08 -13.10
N GLY A 172 -2.58 1.23 -11.84
CA GLY A 172 -2.73 2.49 -11.10
C GLY A 172 -4.10 2.68 -10.42
N ALA A 173 -5.15 1.98 -10.81
CA ALA A 173 -6.45 2.09 -10.15
C ALA A 173 -6.50 1.34 -8.80
N MET A 174 -7.41 1.73 -7.94
CA MET A 174 -7.73 0.94 -6.74
C MET A 174 -8.40 -0.37 -7.16
N SER A 175 -8.04 -1.46 -6.47
CA SER A 175 -8.63 -2.78 -6.66
C SER A 175 -9.68 -3.07 -5.59
N ASN A 176 -10.60 -3.98 -5.90
CA ASN A 176 -11.52 -4.50 -4.89
C ASN A 176 -10.78 -5.18 -3.73
N PRO A 177 -11.29 -5.08 -2.49
CA PRO A 177 -10.63 -5.65 -1.33
C PRO A 177 -10.59 -7.19 -1.40
N ARG A 178 -9.44 -7.75 -1.02
CA ARG A 178 -9.26 -9.16 -0.73
C ARG A 178 -9.41 -9.39 0.75
N LEU A 179 -10.49 -10.02 1.14
CA LEU A 179 -10.93 -10.08 2.52
C LEU A 179 -10.10 -10.99 3.44
N GLY A 180 -9.13 -11.77 2.92
CA GLY A 180 -8.48 -12.84 3.67
C GLY A 180 -7.83 -12.44 5.01
N ILE A 181 -7.10 -11.32 5.10
CA ILE A 181 -6.55 -10.87 6.40
C ILE A 181 -7.63 -10.16 7.21
N LEU A 182 -8.49 -9.38 6.56
CA LEU A 182 -9.59 -8.70 7.24
C LEU A 182 -10.55 -9.70 7.89
N SER A 183 -10.81 -10.85 7.23
CA SER A 183 -11.66 -11.88 7.83
C SER A 183 -11.05 -12.46 9.12
N TYR A 184 -9.73 -12.63 9.19
CA TYR A 184 -9.09 -13.12 10.41
C TYR A 184 -9.21 -12.13 11.59
N ILE A 185 -9.40 -10.85 11.31
CA ILE A 185 -9.59 -9.80 12.32
C ILE A 185 -11.06 -9.69 12.70
N ILE A 186 -11.95 -9.71 11.70
CA ILE A 186 -13.37 -9.35 11.86
C ILE A 186 -14.21 -10.54 12.30
N ASP A 187 -13.99 -11.75 11.73
CA ASP A 187 -14.83 -12.91 11.97
C ASP A 187 -14.71 -13.44 13.42
N ASP A 188 -13.61 -13.11 14.12
CA ASP A 188 -13.34 -13.53 15.51
C ASP A 188 -13.41 -12.34 16.51
N PHE A 189 -13.98 -11.22 16.07
CA PHE A 189 -14.09 -10.02 16.89
C PHE A 189 -15.15 -10.16 17.98
N ASP A 190 -14.73 -9.93 19.22
CA ASP A 190 -15.63 -9.87 20.38
C ASP A 190 -16.00 -8.40 20.68
N PRO A 191 -17.28 -7.98 20.50
CA PRO A 191 -17.69 -6.61 20.77
C PRO A 191 -17.54 -6.20 22.25
N ASN A 192 -17.48 -7.15 23.18
CA ASN A 192 -17.31 -6.90 24.62
C ASN A 192 -15.80 -6.86 25.01
N GLY A 193 -14.93 -7.28 24.11
CA GLY A 193 -13.49 -7.27 24.31
C GLY A 193 -12.84 -5.94 23.96
N ARG A 194 -11.55 -5.97 23.62
CA ARG A 194 -10.79 -4.83 23.12
C ARG A 194 -11.33 -4.41 21.74
N ASP A 195 -11.62 -3.11 21.56
CA ASP A 195 -12.05 -2.62 20.25
C ASP A 195 -10.92 -2.67 19.21
N VAL A 196 -11.32 -2.75 17.95
CA VAL A 196 -10.43 -2.64 16.79
C VAL A 196 -10.79 -1.38 16.02
N VAL A 197 -9.86 -0.45 15.96
CA VAL A 197 -10.05 0.79 15.21
C VAL A 197 -9.22 0.76 13.94
N PHE A 198 -9.91 0.73 12.80
CA PHE A 198 -9.28 0.83 11.50
C PHE A 198 -9.01 2.31 11.17
N VAL A 199 -7.76 2.64 10.85
CA VAL A 199 -7.36 3.96 10.37
C VAL A 199 -7.08 3.88 8.87
N PRO A 200 -7.96 4.43 8.01
CA PRO A 200 -7.75 4.48 6.57
C PRO A 200 -6.55 5.36 6.22
N VAL A 201 -5.65 4.88 5.38
CA VAL A 201 -4.48 5.62 4.92
C VAL A 201 -4.41 5.56 3.40
N ALA A 202 -4.31 6.71 2.78
CA ALA A 202 -4.17 6.81 1.33
C ALA A 202 -2.80 7.32 0.93
N LEU A 203 -2.17 6.61 -0.01
CA LEU A 203 -0.88 6.97 -0.57
C LEU A 203 -1.02 7.28 -2.06
N ASN A 204 -0.33 8.32 -2.51
CA ASN A 204 -0.17 8.61 -3.93
C ASN A 204 1.20 9.22 -4.21
N TYR A 205 1.66 9.10 -5.47
CA TYR A 205 3.01 9.46 -5.89
C TYR A 205 3.00 10.21 -7.22
N ASP A 206 3.90 11.20 -7.36
CA ASP A 206 4.25 11.77 -8.67
C ASP A 206 5.04 10.77 -9.52
N ARG A 207 5.75 9.83 -8.87
CA ARG A 207 6.47 8.74 -9.53
C ARG A 207 6.55 7.51 -8.63
N VAL A 208 6.02 6.41 -9.10
CA VAL A 208 6.20 5.08 -8.49
C VAL A 208 7.50 4.48 -9.01
N LEU A 209 8.32 3.90 -8.12
CA LEU A 209 9.62 3.32 -8.50
C LEU A 209 9.49 2.19 -9.49
N GLU A 210 8.45 1.38 -9.31
CA GLU A 210 8.19 0.16 -10.05
C GLU A 210 7.20 0.33 -11.22
N ASP A 211 6.80 1.56 -11.57
CA ASP A 211 5.71 1.82 -12.53
C ASP A 211 5.85 1.03 -13.84
N ARG A 212 7.03 1.02 -14.45
CA ARG A 212 7.29 0.29 -15.70
C ARG A 212 7.08 -1.21 -15.57
N PHE A 213 7.49 -1.79 -14.43
CA PHE A 213 7.30 -3.21 -14.17
C PHE A 213 5.85 -3.56 -13.90
N LEU A 214 5.13 -2.69 -13.18
CA LEU A 214 3.72 -2.88 -12.87
C LEU A 214 2.87 -2.82 -14.15
N ILE A 215 3.11 -1.81 -15.00
CA ILE A 215 2.43 -1.65 -16.29
C ILE A 215 2.71 -2.86 -17.21
N LYS A 216 3.97 -3.30 -17.29
CA LYS A 216 4.32 -4.49 -18.09
C LYS A 216 3.65 -5.76 -17.58
N ALA A 217 3.53 -5.90 -16.24
CA ALA A 217 2.84 -7.02 -15.62
C ALA A 217 1.33 -6.98 -15.88
N ASP A 218 0.73 -5.80 -15.96
CA ASP A 218 -0.67 -5.61 -16.34
C ASP A 218 -0.90 -6.04 -17.78
N GLN A 219 -0.10 -5.52 -18.72
CA GLN A 219 -0.19 -5.82 -20.15
C GLN A 219 0.04 -7.30 -20.49
N SER A 220 0.97 -7.95 -19.77
CA SER A 220 1.30 -9.37 -20.02
C SER A 220 0.38 -10.35 -19.28
N GLY A 221 -0.48 -9.89 -18.36
CA GLY A 221 -1.29 -10.75 -17.49
C GLY A 221 -0.47 -11.59 -16.49
N VAL A 222 0.86 -11.46 -16.50
CA VAL A 222 1.77 -12.27 -15.69
C VAL A 222 2.24 -11.48 -14.46
N ARG A 223 1.63 -11.74 -13.32
CA ARG A 223 2.03 -11.14 -12.02
C ARG A 223 3.36 -11.72 -11.48
N ARG A 224 4.40 -11.87 -12.30
CA ARG A 224 5.74 -12.26 -11.83
C ARG A 224 6.58 -11.01 -11.61
N PHE A 225 6.60 -10.55 -10.36
CA PHE A 225 7.45 -9.44 -9.93
C PHE A 225 8.77 -10.00 -9.37
N ARG A 226 9.72 -10.26 -10.24
CA ARG A 226 11.14 -10.49 -9.88
C ARG A 226 12.00 -9.74 -10.88
N PRO A 227 12.21 -8.42 -10.68
CA PRO A 227 13.19 -7.72 -11.50
C PRO A 227 14.57 -8.37 -11.27
N PRO A 228 15.37 -8.58 -12.30
CA PRO A 228 16.72 -9.05 -12.14
C PRO A 228 17.48 -8.14 -11.20
N LEU A 229 18.24 -8.70 -10.26
CA LEU A 229 18.99 -7.93 -9.26
C LEU A 229 19.89 -6.86 -9.92
N ARG A 230 20.46 -7.19 -11.08
CA ARG A 230 21.25 -6.25 -11.91
C ARG A 230 20.46 -5.00 -12.33
N THR A 231 19.18 -5.15 -12.68
CA THR A 231 18.32 -4.02 -13.06
C THR A 231 18.02 -3.13 -11.87
N VAL A 232 17.82 -3.70 -10.69
CA VAL A 232 17.60 -2.96 -9.45
C VAL A 232 18.86 -2.21 -9.06
N ILE A 233 20.01 -2.89 -9.05
CA ILE A 233 21.33 -2.27 -8.74
C ILE A 233 21.66 -1.18 -9.75
N GLY A 234 21.50 -1.44 -11.05
CA GLY A 234 21.76 -0.45 -12.11
C GLY A 234 20.83 0.76 -12.02
N GLY A 235 19.57 0.56 -11.66
CA GLY A 235 18.62 1.65 -11.41
C GLY A 235 19.00 2.51 -10.20
N VAL A 236 19.38 1.86 -9.10
CA VAL A 236 19.81 2.56 -7.86
C VAL A 236 21.14 3.29 -8.08
N SER A 237 22.14 2.64 -8.67
CA SER A 237 23.45 3.26 -8.93
C SER A 237 23.34 4.41 -9.94
N GLY A 238 22.58 4.26 -10.99
CA GLY A 238 22.30 5.33 -11.96
C GLY A 238 21.58 6.53 -11.34
N TYR A 239 20.64 6.27 -10.43
CA TYR A 239 19.97 7.33 -9.68
C TYR A 239 20.91 8.06 -8.73
N LEU A 240 21.73 7.32 -7.96
CA LEU A 240 22.73 7.88 -7.06
C LEU A 240 23.72 8.77 -7.84
N TRP A 241 24.20 8.30 -8.97
CA TRP A 241 25.14 9.03 -9.81
C TRP A 241 24.53 10.29 -10.44
N ALA A 242 23.28 10.19 -10.95
CA ALA A 242 22.55 11.35 -11.46
C ALA A 242 22.29 12.39 -10.37
N ARG A 243 22.07 11.96 -9.13
CA ARG A 243 21.87 12.84 -7.98
C ARG A 243 23.19 13.51 -7.54
N LEU A 244 24.29 12.76 -7.48
CA LEU A 244 25.64 13.32 -7.19
C LEU A 244 26.04 14.39 -8.20
N ARG A 245 25.60 14.25 -9.47
CA ARG A 245 25.80 15.25 -10.52
C ARG A 245 24.77 16.40 -10.51
N GLY A 246 23.92 16.50 -9.52
CA GLY A 246 22.88 17.53 -9.43
C GLY A 246 21.75 17.44 -10.47
N LYS A 247 21.75 16.39 -11.33
CA LYS A 247 20.77 16.24 -12.41
C LYS A 247 19.38 15.83 -11.94
N ILE A 248 19.27 15.18 -10.78
CA ILE A 248 18.02 14.73 -10.18
C ILE A 248 18.01 15.07 -8.69
N THR A 249 16.99 15.78 -8.23
CA THR A 249 16.83 16.12 -6.80
C THR A 249 15.93 15.11 -6.07
N THR A 250 14.77 14.77 -6.64
CA THR A 250 13.82 13.80 -6.07
C THR A 250 12.94 13.19 -7.19
N PHE A 251 12.23 12.09 -6.88
CA PHE A 251 11.22 11.50 -7.77
C PHE A 251 9.88 12.26 -7.80
N GLY A 252 9.81 13.41 -7.18
CA GLY A 252 8.59 14.19 -7.03
C GLY A 252 8.01 14.07 -5.63
N THR A 253 6.71 14.29 -5.51
CA THR A 253 6.00 14.21 -4.23
C THR A 253 5.52 12.79 -3.97
N ALA A 254 5.68 12.33 -2.72
CA ALA A 254 4.89 11.25 -2.15
C ALA A 254 4.00 11.87 -1.07
N ASN A 255 2.70 11.62 -1.15
CA ASN A 255 1.74 12.17 -0.22
C ASN A 255 0.99 11.04 0.49
N VAL A 256 0.82 11.20 1.79
CA VAL A 256 0.08 10.28 2.66
C VAL A 256 -1.03 11.08 3.33
N SER A 257 -2.26 10.62 3.19
CA SER A 257 -3.43 11.18 3.86
C SER A 257 -4.05 10.12 4.78
N PHE A 258 -4.65 10.58 5.87
CA PHE A 258 -5.36 9.74 6.82
C PHE A 258 -6.84 10.06 6.73
N GLY A 259 -7.67 9.03 6.58
CA GLY A 259 -9.12 9.14 6.58
C GLY A 259 -9.68 9.00 8.00
N GLN A 260 -10.99 9.22 8.11
CA GLN A 260 -11.72 9.10 9.35
C GLN A 260 -11.61 7.67 9.92
N PRO A 261 -11.19 7.51 11.18
CA PRO A 261 -11.13 6.20 11.83
C PRO A 261 -12.48 5.48 11.83
N LEU A 262 -12.45 4.15 11.85
CA LEU A 262 -13.64 3.31 11.91
C LEU A 262 -13.49 2.33 13.08
N SER A 263 -14.27 2.51 14.14
CA SER A 263 -14.42 1.53 15.21
C SER A 263 -15.18 0.31 14.69
N LEU A 264 -14.61 -0.87 14.86
CA LEU A 264 -15.29 -2.11 14.46
C LEU A 264 -16.49 -2.39 15.36
N ARG A 265 -16.40 -2.06 16.64
CA ARG A 265 -17.50 -2.19 17.61
C ARG A 265 -18.71 -1.38 17.16
N ASP A 266 -18.51 -0.09 16.89
CA ASP A 266 -19.59 0.81 16.47
C ASP A 266 -20.17 0.39 15.10
N PHE A 267 -19.31 -0.05 14.20
CA PHE A 267 -19.75 -0.49 12.87
C PHE A 267 -20.60 -1.76 12.94
N VAL A 268 -20.23 -2.74 13.77
CA VAL A 268 -21.00 -3.98 13.96
C VAL A 268 -22.34 -3.69 14.63
N GLN A 269 -22.38 -2.76 15.57
CA GLN A 269 -23.63 -2.37 16.25
C GLN A 269 -24.60 -1.61 15.33
N SER A 270 -24.09 -0.76 14.45
CA SER A 270 -24.90 0.12 13.59
C SER A 270 -25.23 -0.47 12.21
N HIS A 271 -24.49 -1.48 11.76
CA HIS A 271 -24.60 -2.06 10.43
C HIS A 271 -24.53 -3.59 10.50
N ASN A 272 -24.88 -4.24 9.39
CA ASN A 272 -24.61 -5.68 9.25
C ASN A 272 -23.09 -5.88 9.16
N GLY A 273 -22.42 -6.21 10.27
CA GLY A 273 -20.96 -6.25 10.49
C GLY A 273 -20.23 -7.34 9.72
N THR A 274 -20.66 -7.68 8.51
CA THR A 274 -19.96 -8.66 7.68
C THR A 274 -18.60 -8.12 7.24
N THR A 275 -17.60 -9.00 7.14
CA THR A 275 -16.26 -8.67 6.61
C THR A 275 -16.32 -7.96 5.25
N ARG A 276 -17.31 -8.29 4.41
CA ARG A 276 -17.52 -7.64 3.11
C ARG A 276 -17.98 -6.20 3.26
N ALA A 277 -18.90 -5.92 4.18
CA ALA A 277 -19.40 -4.57 4.44
C ALA A 277 -18.29 -3.67 4.99
N VAL A 278 -17.57 -4.14 6.01
CA VAL A 278 -16.39 -3.45 6.56
C VAL A 278 -15.34 -3.19 5.47
N GLY A 279 -15.02 -4.22 4.68
CA GLY A 279 -14.04 -4.08 3.60
C GLY A 279 -14.43 -3.04 2.55
N LYS A 280 -15.72 -2.96 2.17
CA LYS A 280 -16.24 -1.96 1.25
C LYS A 280 -16.14 -0.55 1.84
N GLU A 281 -16.55 -0.38 3.09
CA GLU A 281 -16.48 0.91 3.80
C GLU A 281 -15.03 1.40 3.92
N LEU A 282 -14.10 0.53 4.32
CA LEU A 282 -12.69 0.88 4.41
C LEU A 282 -12.11 1.33 3.06
N MET A 283 -12.43 0.62 1.97
CA MET A 283 -11.99 1.03 0.63
C MET A 283 -12.59 2.37 0.21
N SER A 284 -13.84 2.65 0.58
CA SER A 284 -14.49 3.95 0.33
C SER A 284 -13.79 5.08 1.09
N ARG A 285 -13.49 4.88 2.38
CA ARG A 285 -12.75 5.86 3.20
C ARG A 285 -11.32 6.08 2.69
N ILE A 286 -10.62 5.05 2.24
CA ILE A 286 -9.31 5.20 1.60
C ILE A 286 -9.44 6.01 0.31
N ALA A 287 -10.42 5.68 -0.54
CA ALA A 287 -10.64 6.36 -1.81
C ALA A 287 -10.87 7.86 -1.64
N SER A 288 -11.72 8.26 -0.67
CA SER A 288 -12.08 9.65 -0.43
C SER A 288 -10.88 10.55 -0.09
N VAL A 289 -9.82 9.98 0.50
CA VAL A 289 -8.63 10.73 0.95
C VAL A 289 -7.40 10.50 0.07
N ILE A 290 -7.52 9.83 -1.09
CA ILE A 290 -6.39 9.69 -2.02
C ILE A 290 -5.94 11.07 -2.52
N PRO A 291 -4.66 11.45 -2.30
CA PRO A 291 -4.18 12.78 -2.63
C PRO A 291 -4.13 13.04 -4.15
N LEU A 292 -4.58 14.21 -4.55
CA LEU A 292 -4.45 14.71 -5.91
C LEU A 292 -3.06 15.33 -6.10
N LEU A 293 -2.24 14.70 -6.94
CA LEU A 293 -0.86 15.13 -7.19
C LEU A 293 -0.69 15.67 -8.61
N PRO A 294 0.36 16.49 -8.85
CA PRO A 294 0.63 17.09 -10.15
C PRO A 294 0.67 16.11 -11.32
N VAL A 295 1.45 15.03 -11.20
CA VAL A 295 1.60 14.07 -12.31
C VAL A 295 0.29 13.35 -12.63
N PRO A 296 -0.47 12.77 -11.69
CA PRO A 296 -1.79 12.20 -11.96
C PRO A 296 -2.75 13.17 -12.65
N MET A 297 -2.82 14.43 -12.19
CA MET A 297 -3.73 15.43 -12.76
C MET A 297 -3.33 15.82 -14.19
N VAL A 298 -2.04 16.06 -14.45
CA VAL A 298 -1.54 16.33 -15.79
C VAL A 298 -1.75 15.15 -16.73
N CYS A 299 -1.48 13.92 -16.27
CA CYS A 299 -1.71 12.70 -17.07
C CYS A 299 -3.19 12.59 -17.48
N ARG A 300 -4.11 12.88 -16.57
CA ARG A 300 -5.54 12.88 -16.87
C ARG A 300 -5.91 13.93 -17.91
N ALA A 301 -5.40 15.15 -17.78
CA ALA A 301 -5.66 16.25 -18.72
C ALA A 301 -5.12 15.93 -20.14
N VAL A 302 -3.88 15.41 -20.22
CA VAL A 302 -3.25 15.04 -21.50
C VAL A 302 -4.01 13.90 -22.18
N LEU A 303 -4.45 12.89 -21.42
CA LEU A 303 -5.27 11.79 -21.96
C LEU A 303 -6.65 12.25 -22.43
N ALA A 304 -7.18 13.33 -21.86
CA ALA A 304 -8.41 13.96 -22.29
C ALA A 304 -8.23 14.89 -23.51
N GLY A 305 -7.02 14.99 -24.07
CA GLY A 305 -6.72 15.75 -25.28
C GLY A 305 -6.14 17.15 -25.06
N ALA A 306 -5.89 17.57 -23.81
CA ALA A 306 -5.23 18.85 -23.53
C ALA A 306 -3.75 18.76 -23.97
N ASN A 307 -3.34 19.60 -24.90
CA ASN A 307 -2.03 19.54 -25.55
C ASN A 307 -1.20 20.84 -25.43
N THR A 308 -1.62 21.80 -24.60
CA THR A 308 -0.85 22.99 -24.22
C THR A 308 -0.87 23.17 -22.70
N GLU A 309 0.09 23.91 -22.15
CA GLU A 309 0.13 24.16 -20.70
C GLU A 309 -1.14 24.87 -20.22
N VAL A 310 -1.67 25.82 -21.01
CA VAL A 310 -2.91 26.54 -20.72
C VAL A 310 -4.11 25.59 -20.72
N ALA A 311 -4.22 24.72 -21.74
CA ALA A 311 -5.32 23.75 -21.84
C ALA A 311 -5.29 22.73 -20.70
N ILE A 312 -4.08 22.26 -20.28
CA ILE A 312 -3.91 21.36 -19.16
C ILE A 312 -4.33 22.03 -17.85
N ALA A 313 -3.90 23.29 -17.61
CA ALA A 313 -4.28 24.04 -16.42
C ALA A 313 -5.81 24.26 -16.35
N ALA A 314 -6.42 24.62 -17.48
CA ALA A 314 -7.88 24.80 -17.58
C ALA A 314 -8.63 23.47 -17.31
N HIS A 315 -8.11 22.33 -17.83
CA HIS A 315 -8.69 21.02 -17.56
C HIS A 315 -8.59 20.66 -16.07
N ILE A 316 -7.42 20.87 -15.46
CA ILE A 316 -7.20 20.65 -14.03
C ILE A 316 -8.16 21.52 -13.21
N GLN A 317 -8.33 22.82 -13.56
CA GLN A 317 -9.25 23.70 -12.87
C GLN A 317 -10.71 23.21 -12.96
N LYS A 318 -11.12 22.73 -14.15
CA LYS A 318 -12.44 22.12 -14.35
C LYS A 318 -12.62 20.89 -13.44
N ASP A 319 -11.65 19.98 -13.43
CA ASP A 319 -11.68 18.79 -12.62
C ASP A 319 -11.79 19.13 -11.12
N LEU A 320 -11.02 20.12 -10.64
CA LEU A 320 -11.06 20.54 -9.24
C LEU A 320 -12.42 21.12 -8.81
N ARG A 321 -13.16 21.76 -9.73
CA ARG A 321 -14.52 22.26 -9.46
C ARG A 321 -15.57 21.15 -9.35
N LEU A 322 -15.30 19.99 -9.94
CA LEU A 322 -16.19 18.83 -9.93
C LEU A 322 -15.95 17.91 -8.74
N LEU A 323 -14.93 18.18 -7.92
CA LEU A 323 -14.63 17.35 -6.77
C LEU A 323 -15.73 17.43 -5.70
N PRO A 324 -16.08 16.29 -5.10
CA PRO A 324 -16.91 16.29 -3.89
C PRO A 324 -16.25 17.12 -2.78
N ALA A 325 -17.07 17.79 -1.96
CA ALA A 325 -16.58 18.58 -0.81
C ALA A 325 -15.75 17.76 0.20
N THR A 326 -15.91 16.45 0.18
CA THR A 326 -15.14 15.51 1.03
C THR A 326 -13.71 15.29 0.56
N VAL A 327 -13.37 15.66 -0.69
CA VAL A 327 -12.01 15.50 -1.23
C VAL A 327 -11.21 16.77 -0.98
N VAL A 328 -10.10 16.63 -0.27
CA VAL A 328 -9.24 17.77 0.03
C VAL A 328 -8.57 18.28 -1.24
N ALA A 329 -8.88 19.54 -1.59
CA ALA A 329 -8.27 20.21 -2.72
C ALA A 329 -6.74 20.32 -2.54
N PRO A 330 -5.96 20.18 -3.63
CA PRO A 330 -4.52 20.35 -3.56
C PRO A 330 -4.17 21.81 -3.18
N ARG A 331 -3.09 22.00 -2.42
CA ARG A 331 -2.62 23.34 -2.02
C ARG A 331 -2.01 24.14 -3.18
N ARG A 332 -1.75 23.48 -4.31
CA ARG A 332 -1.17 24.11 -5.52
C ARG A 332 -2.26 24.58 -6.44
N THR A 333 -2.02 25.70 -7.14
CA THR A 333 -2.90 26.15 -8.22
C THR A 333 -2.82 25.21 -9.43
N PRO A 334 -3.81 25.22 -10.34
CA PRO A 334 -3.78 24.42 -11.57
C PRO A 334 -2.50 24.65 -12.39
N GLU A 335 -2.03 25.89 -12.49
CA GLU A 335 -0.81 26.26 -13.21
C GLU A 335 0.43 25.65 -12.53
N GLN A 336 0.53 25.76 -11.20
CA GLN A 336 1.61 25.16 -10.44
C GLN A 336 1.62 23.63 -10.56
N MET A 337 0.46 23.00 -10.61
CA MET A 337 0.31 21.56 -10.82
C MET A 337 0.76 21.18 -12.24
N THR A 338 0.34 21.95 -13.24
CA THR A 338 0.73 21.77 -14.65
C THR A 338 2.24 21.82 -14.81
N THR A 339 2.87 22.90 -14.34
CA THR A 339 4.33 23.08 -14.43
C THR A 339 5.08 21.95 -13.72
N ALA A 340 4.68 21.60 -12.50
CA ALA A 340 5.35 20.54 -11.73
C ALA A 340 5.17 19.14 -12.35
N GLY A 341 3.96 18.84 -12.84
CA GLY A 341 3.64 17.58 -13.48
C GLY A 341 4.38 17.40 -14.81
N LEU A 342 4.31 18.42 -15.69
CA LEU A 342 5.02 18.42 -16.97
C LEU A 342 6.53 18.34 -16.79
N ALA A 343 7.13 19.06 -15.83
CA ALA A 343 8.56 18.97 -15.53
C ALA A 343 8.98 17.52 -15.19
N ASN A 344 8.12 16.76 -14.47
CA ASN A 344 8.39 15.34 -14.17
C ASN A 344 8.26 14.48 -15.42
N LEU A 345 7.18 14.63 -16.20
CA LEU A 345 6.91 13.83 -17.39
C LEU A 345 7.92 14.10 -18.51
N ARG A 346 8.29 15.37 -18.76
CA ARG A 346 9.33 15.79 -19.75
C ARG A 346 10.70 15.20 -19.38
N ARG A 347 11.10 15.25 -18.10
CA ARG A 347 12.36 14.65 -17.61
C ARG A 347 12.42 13.15 -17.86
N ARG A 348 11.28 12.48 -17.81
CA ARG A 348 11.15 11.05 -18.09
C ARG A 348 10.93 10.74 -19.57
N ARG A 349 10.88 11.77 -20.42
CA ARG A 349 10.57 11.65 -21.86
C ARG A 349 9.23 10.96 -22.14
N ILE A 350 8.25 11.16 -21.26
CA ILE A 350 6.89 10.60 -21.41
C ILE A 350 6.05 11.50 -22.34
N VAL A 351 6.32 12.82 -22.27
CA VAL A 351 5.73 13.82 -23.16
C VAL A 351 6.82 14.67 -23.81
N THR A 352 6.53 15.30 -24.93
CA THR A 352 7.44 16.20 -25.66
C THR A 352 7.78 17.46 -24.87
N THR A 353 8.87 18.15 -25.27
CA THR A 353 9.37 19.38 -24.62
C THR A 353 8.87 20.67 -25.27
N GLY A 354 8.22 20.63 -26.42
CA GLY A 354 7.72 21.81 -27.16
C GLY A 354 6.47 22.43 -26.54
N ASP A 355 5.98 23.50 -27.19
CA ASP A 355 4.75 24.20 -26.81
C ASP A 355 3.52 23.31 -26.99
N VAL A 356 3.53 22.46 -28.02
CA VAL A 356 2.55 21.41 -28.22
C VAL A 356 3.03 20.16 -27.49
N ILE A 357 2.24 19.74 -26.50
CA ILE A 357 2.52 18.58 -25.65
C ILE A 357 1.91 17.35 -26.27
N ALA A 358 2.76 16.49 -26.82
CA ALA A 358 2.37 15.19 -27.37
C ALA A 358 2.87 14.05 -26.48
N ILE A 359 2.15 12.93 -26.51
CA ILE A 359 2.56 11.70 -25.82
C ILE A 359 3.64 11.04 -26.67
N THR A 360 4.78 10.73 -26.06
CA THR A 360 5.85 10.00 -26.71
C THR A 360 5.40 8.57 -27.06
N ASP A 361 5.82 8.04 -28.19
CA ASP A 361 5.45 6.70 -28.63
C ASP A 361 5.70 5.63 -27.56
N GLY A 362 4.70 4.79 -27.35
CA GLY A 362 4.75 3.74 -26.33
C GLY A 362 4.51 4.20 -24.87
N GLU A 363 4.38 5.51 -24.62
CA GLU A 363 4.27 6.05 -23.23
C GLU A 363 2.82 6.24 -22.73
N ARG A 364 1.83 6.08 -23.60
CA ARG A 364 0.41 6.17 -23.21
C ARG A 364 0.02 5.31 -22.00
N PRO A 365 0.51 4.06 -21.85
CA PRO A 365 0.20 3.25 -20.66
C PRO A 365 0.72 3.85 -19.35
N VAL A 366 1.82 4.62 -19.41
CA VAL A 366 2.35 5.31 -18.21
C VAL A 366 1.44 6.45 -17.80
N LEU A 367 0.93 7.23 -18.75
CA LEU A 367 -0.04 8.28 -18.44
C LEU A 367 -1.32 7.65 -17.86
N ALA A 368 -1.83 6.57 -18.47
CA ALA A 368 -3.00 5.85 -17.97
C ALA A 368 -2.82 5.37 -16.54
N TYR A 369 -1.66 4.79 -16.22
CA TYR A 369 -1.31 4.33 -14.87
C TYR A 369 -1.45 5.44 -13.82
N TYR A 370 -0.92 6.64 -14.11
CA TYR A 370 -1.00 7.76 -13.15
C TYR A 370 -2.40 8.38 -13.12
N ALA A 371 -3.06 8.57 -14.25
CA ALA A 371 -4.43 9.07 -14.31
C ALA A 371 -5.41 8.17 -13.55
N ASN A 372 -5.26 6.85 -13.67
CA ASN A 372 -6.08 5.86 -12.96
C ASN A 372 -5.96 5.97 -11.45
N SER A 373 -4.84 6.48 -10.92
CA SER A 373 -4.63 6.62 -9.47
C SER A 373 -5.65 7.53 -8.80
N ILE A 374 -6.27 8.43 -9.56
CA ILE A 374 -7.24 9.42 -9.10
C ILE A 374 -8.59 9.34 -9.84
N ALA A 375 -8.77 8.39 -10.77
CA ALA A 375 -9.94 8.29 -11.63
C ALA A 375 -11.27 8.18 -10.85
N HIS A 376 -11.25 7.50 -9.71
CA HIS A 376 -12.41 7.32 -8.84
C HIS A 376 -12.99 8.63 -8.28
N HIS A 377 -12.19 9.70 -8.15
CA HIS A 377 -12.68 11.02 -7.72
C HIS A 377 -13.58 11.69 -8.78
N PHE A 378 -13.49 11.27 -10.03
CA PHE A 378 -14.18 11.90 -11.17
C PHE A 378 -15.26 11.00 -11.79
N GLY A 379 -15.68 9.93 -11.09
CA GLY A 379 -16.66 8.97 -11.60
C GLY A 379 -16.21 8.23 -12.87
N ALA A 380 -14.92 8.34 -13.23
CA ALA A 380 -14.39 7.75 -14.44
C ALA A 380 -13.92 6.31 -14.19
N SER A 381 -14.21 5.43 -15.17
CA SER A 381 -13.59 4.10 -15.22
C SER A 381 -12.08 4.23 -15.49
N ALA A 382 -11.30 3.24 -15.05
CA ALA A 382 -9.86 3.23 -15.30
C ALA A 382 -9.58 3.27 -16.82
N ALA A 383 -8.68 4.16 -17.25
CA ALA A 383 -8.21 4.23 -18.62
C ALA A 383 -7.38 2.97 -18.97
N ARG A 384 -7.56 2.44 -20.15
CA ARG A 384 -6.78 1.32 -20.70
C ARG A 384 -5.61 1.81 -21.54
#